data_14cec910611fc3dde8957924afb06a90
#
_entry.id   14cec910611fc3dde8957924afb06a90
#
_cell.length_a   1.000
_cell.length_b   1.000
_cell.length_c   1.000
_cell.angle_alpha   90.00
_cell.angle_beta   90.00
_cell.angle_gamma   90.00
#
_symmetry.space_group_name_H-M   'P 1'
#
loop_
_entity.id
_entity.type
_entity.pdbx_description
1 polymer ?
#
loop_
_entity_poly.entity_id
_entity_poly.type
_entity_poly.pdbx_seq_one_letter_code
_entity_poly.pdbx_strand_id
1 'polypeptide(L)'
;DDVESRGLGDVYKRQDYNGLGQQYNSRYTTITWNNVLGWNYTFDKHNINLLLGQEMQRKNYFYEYYSGSDFPFAADGKTDLSTAGTPQGSEYYKKEARLASYFMDAHYSYEDKYYVSGSFRRDGSSVFGSNHRWGNFWSVGGKWRVSGEEFLKDNSIITNATLRASYGTVGNQDIDWYA
;
A
#
# COMPACT_ATOMS: atom_id res chain seq x y z
N ASP A 1 -8.81 8.74 -6.65
CA ASP A 1 -10.24 8.53 -6.33
C ASP A 1 -10.82 7.48 -7.25
N ASP A 2 -10.67 6.20 -6.88
CA ASP A 2 -11.35 5.12 -7.58
C ASP A 2 -12.68 4.81 -6.90
N VAL A 3 -13.76 5.27 -7.52
CA VAL A 3 -15.13 4.91 -7.16
C VAL A 3 -15.58 3.80 -8.10
N GLU A 4 -15.42 2.54 -7.69
CA GLU A 4 -16.08 1.42 -8.37
C GLU A 4 -17.49 1.25 -7.83
N SER A 5 -18.49 1.67 -8.60
CA SER A 5 -19.87 1.25 -8.41
C SER A 5 -20.16 0.08 -9.36
N ARG A 6 -20.30 -1.13 -8.81
CA ARG A 6 -20.72 -2.31 -9.58
C ARG A 6 -22.22 -2.48 -9.52
N GLY A 7 -22.77 -2.70 -10.71
CA GLY A 7 -24.15 -2.67 -11.07
C GLY A 7 -25.06 -3.75 -10.50
N LEU A 8 -26.34 -3.50 -10.70
CA LEU A 8 -27.48 -4.37 -10.45
C LEU A 8 -27.34 -5.70 -11.18
N GLY A 9 -27.34 -6.79 -10.42
CA GLY A 9 -27.48 -8.13 -10.97
C GLY A 9 -28.86 -8.70 -10.64
N ASP A 10 -29.72 -8.84 -11.64
CA ASP A 10 -31.00 -9.55 -11.51
C ASP A 10 -30.77 -11.05 -11.62
N VAL A 11 -30.99 -11.78 -10.54
CA VAL A 11 -31.05 -13.24 -10.57
C VAL A 11 -32.51 -13.68 -10.42
N TYR A 12 -33.15 -14.08 -11.54
CA TYR A 12 -34.49 -14.68 -11.54
C TYR A 12 -34.45 -16.09 -10.95
N LYS A 13 -34.83 -16.26 -9.69
CA LYS A 13 -35.26 -17.55 -9.14
C LYS A 13 -36.81 -17.67 -9.28
N ARG A 14 -37.26 -18.54 -10.15
CA ARG A 14 -38.59 -18.57 -10.74
C ARG A 14 -39.69 -19.23 -9.87
N GLN A 15 -39.46 -19.62 -8.61
CA GLN A 15 -40.47 -20.45 -7.90
C GLN A 15 -40.95 -19.96 -6.54
N ASP A 16 -40.23 -19.03 -5.86
CA ASP A 16 -40.61 -18.64 -4.49
C ASP A 16 -40.84 -17.12 -4.30
N TYR A 17 -40.49 -16.27 -5.28
CA TYR A 17 -40.59 -14.80 -5.15
C TYR A 17 -41.03 -14.17 -6.48
N ASN A 18 -41.86 -13.14 -6.39
CA ASN A 18 -42.24 -12.29 -7.53
C ASN A 18 -41.08 -11.31 -7.88
N GLY A 19 -39.93 -11.87 -8.30
CA GLY A 19 -38.71 -11.15 -8.54
C GLY A 19 -37.85 -10.98 -7.26
N LEU A 20 -36.53 -11.06 -7.40
CA LEU A 20 -35.56 -10.78 -6.36
C LEU A 20 -34.60 -9.67 -6.87
N GLY A 21 -34.59 -8.52 -6.21
CA GLY A 21 -33.67 -7.43 -6.49
C GLY A 21 -32.58 -7.38 -5.43
N GLN A 22 -31.34 -7.18 -5.85
CA GLN A 22 -30.18 -7.06 -4.97
C GLN A 22 -29.35 -5.87 -5.41
N GLN A 23 -28.91 -5.06 -4.45
CA GLN A 23 -28.02 -3.92 -4.68
C GLN A 23 -26.82 -4.02 -3.76
N TYR A 24 -25.65 -3.87 -4.35
CA TYR A 24 -24.37 -3.79 -3.65
C TYR A 24 -23.77 -2.42 -3.92
N ASN A 25 -23.32 -1.76 -2.87
CA ASN A 25 -22.53 -0.54 -2.97
C ASN A 25 -21.30 -0.68 -2.09
N SER A 26 -20.13 -0.55 -2.68
CA SER A 26 -18.86 -0.55 -1.93
C SER A 26 -18.02 0.64 -2.35
N ARG A 27 -17.39 1.27 -1.37
CA ARG A 27 -16.47 2.40 -1.58
C ARG A 27 -15.19 2.16 -0.81
N TYR A 28 -14.10 2.24 -1.54
CA TYR A 28 -12.76 2.22 -0.99
C TYR A 28 -12.13 3.61 -1.14
N THR A 29 -11.70 4.22 -0.04
CA THR A 29 -11.06 5.53 -0.05
C THR A 29 -9.74 5.44 0.67
N THR A 30 -8.66 5.81 -0.02
CA THR A 30 -7.32 5.93 0.58
C THR A 30 -6.88 7.38 0.48
N ILE A 31 -6.49 7.94 1.61
CA ILE A 31 -5.86 9.27 1.69
C ILE A 31 -4.45 9.07 2.19
N THR A 32 -3.48 9.50 1.41
CA THR A 32 -2.06 9.45 1.77
C THR A 32 -1.49 10.86 1.81
N TRP A 33 -0.81 11.16 2.90
CA TRP A 33 -0.05 12.39 3.08
C TRP A 33 1.40 12.04 3.39
N ASN A 34 2.32 12.53 2.59
CA ASN A 34 3.75 12.31 2.78
C ASN A 34 4.52 13.62 2.75
N ASN A 35 5.60 13.67 3.53
CA ASN A 35 6.59 14.73 3.54
C ASN A 35 7.95 14.08 3.45
N VAL A 36 8.80 14.61 2.59
CA VAL A 36 10.16 14.12 2.40
C VAL A 36 11.09 15.32 2.36
N LEU A 37 12.14 15.25 3.16
CA LEU A 37 13.24 16.21 3.20
C LEU A 37 14.50 15.53 2.68
N GLY A 38 15.05 16.02 1.58
CA GLY A 38 16.31 15.58 1.02
C GLY A 38 17.42 16.59 1.27
N TRP A 39 18.60 16.11 1.66
CA TRP A 39 19.78 16.91 1.80
C TRP A 39 20.97 16.22 1.13
N ASN A 40 21.65 16.96 0.26
CA ASN A 40 22.81 16.49 -0.49
C ASN A 40 24.00 17.42 -0.20
N TYR A 41 25.13 16.84 0.12
CA TYR A 41 26.34 17.58 0.36
C TYR A 41 27.55 16.89 -0.27
N THR A 42 28.29 17.65 -1.06
CA THR A 42 29.51 17.18 -1.74
C THR A 42 30.67 18.08 -1.34
N PHE A 43 31.74 17.48 -0.85
CA PHE A 43 33.00 18.19 -0.59
C PHE A 43 34.18 17.31 -0.98
N ASP A 44 35.11 17.88 -1.74
CA ASP A 44 36.24 17.17 -2.32
C ASP A 44 35.77 15.85 -3.01
N LYS A 45 36.18 14.71 -2.49
CA LYS A 45 35.83 13.37 -2.99
C LYS A 45 34.68 12.70 -2.25
N HIS A 46 34.06 13.40 -1.33
CA HIS A 46 33.01 12.88 -0.47
C HIS A 46 31.64 13.35 -0.93
N ASN A 47 30.70 12.41 -1.06
CA ASN A 47 29.30 12.71 -1.33
C ASN A 47 28.43 12.11 -0.22
N ILE A 48 27.55 12.93 0.34
CA ILE A 48 26.59 12.55 1.38
C ILE A 48 25.20 12.89 0.88
N ASN A 49 24.29 11.90 0.89
CA ASN A 49 22.89 12.09 0.60
C ASN A 49 22.09 11.59 1.81
N LEU A 50 21.25 12.45 2.34
CA LEU A 50 20.33 12.13 3.44
C LEU A 50 18.90 12.38 2.98
N LEU A 51 18.00 11.47 3.35
CA LEU A 51 16.59 11.58 3.10
C LEU A 51 15.87 11.25 4.40
N LEU A 52 14.97 12.15 4.81
CA LEU A 52 14.07 11.95 5.95
C LEU A 52 12.65 12.02 5.43
N GLY A 53 11.82 11.08 5.84
CA GLY A 53 10.45 11.04 5.38
C GLY A 53 9.45 10.66 6.47
N GLN A 54 8.24 11.15 6.25
CA GLN A 54 7.06 10.83 7.03
C GLN A 54 5.92 10.54 6.06
N GLU A 55 5.20 9.44 6.30
CA GLU A 55 3.99 9.09 5.56
C GLU A 55 2.87 8.77 6.53
N MET A 56 1.68 9.29 6.25
CA MET A 56 0.45 8.97 6.95
C MET A 56 -0.59 8.53 5.93
N GLN A 57 -1.22 7.39 6.17
CA GLN A 57 -2.24 6.84 5.29
C GLN A 57 -3.49 6.50 6.11
N ARG A 58 -4.64 6.89 5.59
CA ARG A 58 -5.95 6.52 6.09
C ARG A 58 -6.70 5.78 5.01
N LYS A 59 -7.13 4.56 5.31
CA LYS A 59 -7.93 3.70 4.44
C LYS A 59 -9.30 3.56 5.04
N ASN A 60 -10.35 3.80 4.25
CA ASN A 60 -11.73 3.57 4.65
C ASN A 60 -12.35 2.64 3.63
N TYR A 61 -13.02 1.61 4.12
CA TYR A 61 -13.84 0.72 3.33
C TYR A 61 -15.27 0.79 3.85
N PHE A 62 -16.19 0.95 2.92
CA PHE A 62 -17.61 1.05 3.16
C PHE A 62 -18.30 0.01 2.30
N TYR A 63 -19.27 -0.70 2.86
CA TYR A 63 -20.07 -1.68 2.16
C TYR A 63 -21.53 -1.60 2.60
N GLU A 64 -22.40 -1.63 1.61
CA GLU A 64 -23.85 -1.74 1.77
C GLU A 64 -24.39 -2.83 0.87
N TYR A 65 -25.31 -3.59 1.39
CA TYR A 65 -26.09 -4.58 0.67
C TYR A 65 -27.55 -4.44 1.04
N TYR A 66 -28.40 -4.44 0.04
CA TYR A 66 -29.85 -4.48 0.20
C TYR A 66 -30.43 -5.51 -0.75
N SER A 67 -31.44 -6.25 -0.28
CA SER A 67 -32.21 -7.13 -1.11
C SER A 67 -33.71 -7.08 -0.78
N GLY A 68 -34.53 -7.22 -1.79
CA GLY A 68 -35.98 -7.24 -1.66
C GLY A 68 -36.63 -8.07 -2.74
N SER A 69 -37.85 -8.53 -2.48
CA SER A 69 -38.65 -9.29 -3.39
C SER A 69 -40.08 -8.74 -3.51
N ASP A 70 -40.90 -9.39 -4.30
CA ASP A 70 -42.33 -9.06 -4.51
C ASP A 70 -42.53 -7.68 -5.13
N PHE A 71 -41.89 -7.46 -6.27
CA PHE A 71 -42.00 -6.21 -7.02
C PHE A 71 -43.31 -6.14 -7.78
N PRO A 72 -44.10 -5.04 -7.69
CA PRO A 72 -45.42 -4.93 -8.33
C PRO A 72 -45.37 -4.91 -9.85
N PHE A 73 -44.20 -4.65 -10.46
CA PHE A 73 -44.00 -4.55 -11.92
C PHE A 73 -42.74 -5.26 -12.39
N ALA A 74 -42.58 -6.52 -12.02
CA ALA A 74 -41.37 -7.31 -12.34
C ALA A 74 -41.15 -7.56 -13.86
N ALA A 75 -42.11 -7.23 -14.72
CA ALA A 75 -42.04 -7.53 -16.15
C ALA A 75 -41.13 -6.64 -16.98
N ASP A 76 -40.77 -5.44 -16.48
CA ASP A 76 -40.06 -4.43 -17.28
C ASP A 76 -38.55 -4.40 -17.04
N GLY A 77 -38.00 -5.29 -16.18
CA GLY A 77 -36.54 -5.32 -15.88
C GLY A 77 -36.01 -4.07 -15.16
N LYS A 78 -36.87 -3.16 -14.75
CA LYS A 78 -36.56 -1.95 -13.99
C LYS A 78 -37.02 -2.11 -12.55
N THR A 79 -36.24 -2.80 -11.75
CA THR A 79 -36.56 -3.01 -10.34
C THR A 79 -35.93 -1.87 -9.52
N ASP A 80 -36.74 -0.97 -9.03
CA ASP A 80 -36.39 -0.04 -7.98
C ASP A 80 -36.59 -0.75 -6.64
N LEU A 81 -35.52 -0.98 -5.90
CA LEU A 81 -35.56 -1.66 -4.59
C LEU A 81 -36.47 -0.98 -3.57
N SER A 82 -36.76 0.31 -3.72
CA SER A 82 -37.73 1.02 -2.88
C SER A 82 -39.17 0.54 -3.05
N THR A 83 -39.45 -0.14 -4.17
CA THR A 83 -40.79 -0.69 -4.50
C THR A 83 -40.96 -2.17 -4.13
N ALA A 84 -39.94 -2.77 -3.50
CA ALA A 84 -40.02 -4.15 -3.02
C ALA A 84 -41.11 -4.29 -1.95
N GLY A 85 -42.04 -5.21 -2.14
CA GLY A 85 -43.10 -5.51 -1.18
C GLY A 85 -42.58 -6.22 0.07
N THR A 86 -41.49 -6.99 -0.07
CA THR A 86 -40.91 -7.76 1.01
C THR A 86 -39.37 -7.53 1.10
N PRO A 87 -38.86 -6.83 2.15
CA PRO A 87 -37.44 -6.77 2.39
C PRO A 87 -36.88 -8.17 2.70
N GLN A 88 -35.82 -8.58 2.03
CA GLN A 88 -35.15 -9.87 2.23
C GLN A 88 -33.87 -9.79 3.09
N GLY A 89 -33.14 -8.73 3.01
CA GLY A 89 -31.93 -8.55 3.81
C GLY A 89 -31.25 -7.22 3.58
N SER A 90 -30.50 -6.80 4.59
CA SER A 90 -29.60 -5.64 4.50
C SER A 90 -28.35 -5.90 5.30
N GLU A 91 -27.21 -5.47 4.77
CA GLU A 91 -25.94 -5.52 5.46
C GLU A 91 -25.23 -4.18 5.28
N TYR A 92 -24.63 -3.71 6.35
CA TYR A 92 -23.87 -2.49 6.36
C TYR A 92 -22.66 -2.65 7.25
N TYR A 93 -21.48 -2.33 6.74
CA TYR A 93 -20.30 -2.21 7.60
C TYR A 93 -19.29 -1.19 7.06
N LYS A 94 -18.53 -0.66 7.99
CA LYS A 94 -17.46 0.29 7.72
C LYS A 94 -16.19 -0.19 8.41
N LYS A 95 -15.10 -0.24 7.67
CA LYS A 95 -13.76 -0.56 8.18
C LYS A 95 -12.85 0.64 7.99
N GLU A 96 -12.01 0.92 8.97
CA GLU A 96 -11.02 1.98 8.92
C GLU A 96 -9.65 1.44 9.35
N ALA A 97 -8.60 1.78 8.61
CA ALA A 97 -7.22 1.51 8.99
C ALA A 97 -6.39 2.79 8.85
N ARG A 98 -5.49 3.01 9.80
CA ARG A 98 -4.52 4.13 9.79
C ARG A 98 -3.13 3.57 9.88
N LEU A 99 -2.26 4.08 9.01
CA LEU A 99 -0.85 3.76 8.96
C LEU A 99 -0.05 5.04 9.15
N ALA A 100 1.05 4.95 9.88
CA ALA A 100 2.01 6.03 10.02
C ALA A 100 3.41 5.46 9.90
N SER A 101 4.24 6.07 9.07
CA SER A 101 5.59 5.63 8.79
C SER A 101 6.56 6.79 8.90
N TYR A 102 7.70 6.54 9.52
CA TYR A 102 8.84 7.44 9.57
C TYR A 102 10.04 6.71 9.00
N PHE A 103 10.75 7.33 8.08
CA PHE A 103 11.90 6.69 7.45
C PHE A 103 13.06 7.65 7.25
N MET A 104 14.23 7.07 7.23
CA MET A 104 15.50 7.76 6.99
C MET A 104 16.37 6.88 6.09
N ASP A 105 16.95 7.49 5.06
CA ASP A 105 17.96 6.89 4.22
C ASP A 105 19.21 7.75 4.22
N ALA A 106 20.37 7.13 4.35
CA ALA A 106 21.66 7.76 4.30
C ALA A 106 22.57 7.03 3.30
N HIS A 107 23.14 7.78 2.39
CA HIS A 107 24.12 7.29 1.44
C HIS A 107 25.39 8.13 1.52
N TYR A 108 26.50 7.45 1.60
CA TYR A 108 27.81 8.05 1.56
C TYR A 108 28.64 7.41 0.46
N SER A 109 29.36 8.21 -0.31
CA SER A 109 30.35 7.71 -1.24
C SER A 109 31.67 8.49 -1.15
N TYR A 110 32.75 7.77 -1.38
CA TYR A 110 34.11 8.30 -1.44
C TYR A 110 34.76 7.92 -2.77
N GLU A 111 35.31 8.92 -3.48
CA GLU A 111 35.97 8.80 -4.79
C GLU A 111 35.14 8.07 -5.86
N ASP A 112 33.83 7.99 -5.71
CA ASP A 112 32.96 7.16 -6.55
C ASP A 112 33.37 5.68 -6.64
N LYS A 113 34.15 5.23 -5.66
CA LYS A 113 34.65 3.85 -5.53
C LYS A 113 34.01 3.11 -4.38
N TYR A 114 33.93 3.75 -3.23
CA TYR A 114 33.40 3.17 -1.99
C TYR A 114 32.06 3.79 -1.67
N TYR A 115 31.07 2.94 -1.41
CA TYR A 115 29.74 3.41 -1.08
C TYR A 115 29.24 2.66 0.16
N VAL A 116 28.65 3.40 1.07
CA VAL A 116 27.95 2.87 2.24
C VAL A 116 26.54 3.44 2.25
N SER A 117 25.57 2.60 2.53
CA SER A 117 24.18 3.03 2.68
C SER A 117 23.59 2.45 3.96
N GLY A 118 22.68 3.19 4.56
CA GLY A 118 21.89 2.75 5.70
C GLY A 118 20.47 3.27 5.57
N SER A 119 19.50 2.41 5.85
CA SER A 119 18.11 2.81 5.95
C SER A 119 17.51 2.40 7.30
N PHE A 120 16.59 3.20 7.76
CA PHE A 120 15.78 2.92 8.93
C PHE A 120 14.34 3.33 8.65
N ARG A 121 13.40 2.42 8.97
CA ARG A 121 11.97 2.69 8.85
C ARG A 121 11.24 2.22 10.09
N ARG A 122 10.36 3.05 10.59
CA ARG A 122 9.45 2.74 11.69
C ARG A 122 8.01 2.89 11.20
N ASP A 123 7.28 1.79 11.19
CA ASP A 123 5.91 1.73 10.71
C ASP A 123 4.95 1.39 11.84
N GLY A 124 3.87 2.15 11.92
CA GLY A 124 2.78 1.95 12.87
C GLY A 124 1.47 1.71 12.16
N SER A 125 0.67 0.77 12.67
CA SER A 125 -0.65 0.46 12.15
C SER A 125 -1.69 0.39 13.26
N SER A 126 -2.87 0.97 13.02
CA SER A 126 -4.00 0.90 13.94
C SER A 126 -4.64 -0.50 14.00
N VAL A 127 -4.36 -1.34 13.01
CA VAL A 127 -4.90 -2.70 12.89
C VAL A 127 -4.19 -3.66 13.84
N PHE A 128 -2.96 -3.35 14.23
CA PHE A 128 -2.22 -4.17 15.21
C PHE A 128 -2.72 -3.94 16.63
N GLY A 129 -2.72 -5.00 17.42
CA GLY A 129 -3.05 -4.94 18.84
C GLY A 129 -2.22 -3.90 19.62
N SER A 130 -2.76 -3.37 20.70
CA SER A 130 -2.23 -2.21 21.45
C SER A 130 -0.74 -2.32 21.81
N ASN A 131 -0.21 -3.53 22.01
CA ASN A 131 1.17 -3.77 22.42
C ASN A 131 2.18 -3.94 21.28
N HIS A 132 1.74 -4.03 20.01
CA HIS A 132 2.61 -4.31 18.86
C HIS A 132 2.31 -3.40 17.66
N ARG A 133 1.88 -2.18 17.93
CA ARG A 133 1.49 -1.23 16.86
C ARG A 133 2.63 -0.74 16.00
N TRP A 134 3.87 -0.84 16.46
CA TRP A 134 5.03 -0.30 15.80
C TRP A 134 6.05 -1.38 15.47
N GLY A 135 6.49 -1.43 14.21
CA GLY A 135 7.60 -2.22 13.72
C GLY A 135 8.79 -1.33 13.36
N ASN A 136 10.00 -1.82 13.61
CA ASN A 136 11.22 -1.15 13.19
C ASN A 136 11.94 -2.03 12.16
N PHE A 137 12.34 -1.43 11.06
CA PHE A 137 13.04 -2.07 9.96
C PHE A 137 14.31 -1.28 9.67
N TRP A 138 15.38 -1.97 9.36
CA TRP A 138 16.63 -1.32 9.02
C TRP A 138 17.40 -2.15 8.02
N SER A 139 18.24 -1.48 7.25
CA SER A 139 19.20 -2.12 6.38
C SER A 139 20.50 -1.36 6.35
N VAL A 140 21.58 -2.08 6.06
CA VAL A 140 22.91 -1.52 5.82
C VAL A 140 23.47 -2.19 4.56
N GLY A 141 24.13 -1.42 3.72
CA GLY A 141 24.75 -1.89 2.49
C GLY A 141 26.09 -1.26 2.23
N GLY A 142 26.95 -2.02 1.57
CA GLY A 142 28.22 -1.56 1.06
C GLY A 142 28.39 -1.93 -0.41
N LYS A 143 29.02 -1.03 -1.16
CA LYS A 143 29.37 -1.25 -2.56
C LYS A 143 30.78 -0.77 -2.80
N TRP A 144 31.59 -1.62 -3.39
CA TRP A 144 32.96 -1.30 -3.82
C TRP A 144 33.09 -1.45 -5.33
N ARG A 145 33.43 -0.36 -5.99
CA ARG A 145 33.70 -0.34 -7.42
C ARG A 145 35.17 -0.68 -7.67
N VAL A 146 35.45 -1.97 -7.74
CA VAL A 146 36.81 -2.51 -7.89
C VAL A 146 37.49 -2.02 -9.17
N SER A 147 36.72 -1.87 -10.26
CA SER A 147 37.22 -1.34 -11.52
C SER A 147 37.69 0.14 -11.46
N GLY A 148 37.36 0.85 -10.39
CA GLY A 148 37.85 2.19 -10.15
C GLY A 148 39.23 2.25 -9.51
N GLU A 149 39.79 1.11 -9.08
CA GLU A 149 41.10 1.04 -8.45
C GLU A 149 42.24 1.08 -9.46
N GLU A 150 43.37 1.63 -9.06
CA GLU A 150 44.51 1.80 -9.95
C GLU A 150 45.06 0.48 -10.51
N PHE A 151 44.97 -0.61 -9.74
CA PHE A 151 45.45 -1.91 -10.17
C PHE A 151 44.59 -2.58 -11.28
N LEU A 152 43.39 -2.06 -11.56
CA LEU A 152 42.52 -2.51 -12.63
C LEU A 152 42.34 -1.47 -13.76
N LYS A 153 42.89 -0.28 -13.60
CA LYS A 153 42.64 0.85 -14.50
C LYS A 153 43.09 0.59 -15.95
N ASP A 154 44.15 -0.20 -16.10
CA ASP A 154 44.73 -0.54 -17.42
C ASP A 154 44.33 -1.94 -17.91
N ASN A 155 43.38 -2.57 -17.20
CA ASN A 155 42.93 -3.91 -17.60
C ASN A 155 41.88 -3.84 -18.71
N SER A 156 42.25 -4.29 -19.90
CA SER A 156 41.34 -4.29 -21.06
C SER A 156 40.23 -5.35 -21.01
N ILE A 157 40.33 -6.31 -20.08
CA ILE A 157 39.37 -7.42 -19.95
C ILE A 157 38.26 -7.09 -18.95
N ILE A 158 38.61 -6.43 -17.82
CA ILE A 158 37.68 -6.09 -16.73
C ILE A 158 37.42 -4.58 -16.76
N THR A 159 36.42 -4.17 -17.53
CA THR A 159 36.07 -2.75 -17.69
C THR A 159 35.12 -2.26 -16.58
N ASN A 160 34.34 -3.17 -15.97
CA ASN A 160 33.43 -2.82 -14.87
C ASN A 160 33.31 -3.99 -13.88
N ALA A 161 33.86 -3.82 -12.68
CA ALA A 161 33.76 -4.77 -11.58
C ALA A 161 33.25 -4.07 -10.33
N THR A 162 32.18 -4.58 -9.75
CA THR A 162 31.58 -4.01 -8.54
C THR A 162 31.18 -5.14 -7.58
N LEU A 163 31.67 -5.04 -6.34
CA LEU A 163 31.24 -5.92 -5.25
C LEU A 163 30.17 -5.21 -4.41
N ARG A 164 29.10 -5.91 -4.06
CA ARG A 164 28.01 -5.40 -3.22
C ARG A 164 27.65 -6.40 -2.15
N ALA A 165 27.38 -5.88 -0.96
CA ALA A 165 26.84 -6.66 0.15
C ALA A 165 25.80 -5.80 0.88
N SER A 166 24.69 -6.42 1.30
CA SER A 166 23.68 -5.76 2.12
C SER A 166 23.07 -6.73 3.11
N TYR A 167 22.67 -6.19 4.26
CA TYR A 167 21.99 -6.93 5.29
C TYR A 167 20.90 -6.05 5.91
N GLY A 168 19.75 -6.64 6.28
CA GLY A 168 18.67 -5.87 6.86
C GLY A 168 17.53 -6.74 7.36
N THR A 169 16.55 -6.09 8.00
CA THR A 169 15.31 -6.69 8.47
C THR A 169 14.18 -6.35 7.52
N VAL A 170 13.35 -7.35 7.19
CA VAL A 170 12.15 -7.18 6.37
C VAL A 170 10.94 -7.53 7.22
N GLY A 171 9.87 -6.73 7.10
CA GLY A 171 8.58 -6.99 7.73
C GLY A 171 7.47 -7.02 6.70
N ASN A 172 6.43 -7.80 6.97
CA ASN A 172 5.19 -7.80 6.20
C ASN A 172 4.11 -7.06 6.99
N GLN A 173 3.46 -6.08 6.35
CA GLN A 173 2.34 -5.31 6.90
C GLN A 173 0.99 -5.77 6.34
N ASP A 174 0.97 -6.81 5.52
CA ASP A 174 -0.23 -7.31 4.86
C ASP A 174 -1.04 -8.15 5.84
N ILE A 175 -1.82 -7.46 6.67
CA ILE A 175 -2.77 -8.07 7.61
C ILE A 175 -4.16 -7.62 7.21
N ASP A 176 -5.06 -8.59 7.12
CA ASP A 176 -6.48 -8.36 6.87
C ASP A 176 -7.05 -7.33 7.86
N TRP A 177 -7.87 -6.44 7.33
CA TRP A 177 -8.51 -5.38 8.08
C TRP A 177 -9.46 -5.95 9.12
N TYR A 178 -9.04 -5.97 10.39
CA TYR A 178 -9.83 -6.41 11.52
C TYR A 178 -10.43 -7.83 11.34
N ALA A 179 -9.62 -8.85 11.63
CA ALA A 179 -10.16 -10.17 11.94
C ALA A 179 -10.96 -10.12 13.24
#